data_e8b48bdaba047091240afd6021a859ba
#
_entry.id   e8b48bdaba047091240afd6021a859ba
#
_cell.length_a   1.000
_cell.length_b   1.000
_cell.length_c   1.000
_cell.angle_alpha   90.00
_cell.angle_beta   90.00
_cell.angle_gamma   90.00
#
_symmetry.space_group_name_H-M   'P 1'
#
loop_
_entity.id
_entity.type
_entity.pdbx_description
1 polymer ?
#
loop_
_entity_poly.entity_id
_entity_poly.type
_entity_poly.pdbx_seq_one_letter_code
_entity_poly.pdbx_strand_id
1 'polypeptide(L)'
;MVMSANRVRIGVACPKPGERAAFLEWLKDTEYEPVPMLDIDAIGRDLNTRPIEVLIADVSLVPAADLPRVVKTLGPNRPLVLVGDPEQRVEDVPRDATWIARPVTRDNFTMSVALALAEGRPARRSPRQLVPRLLSSVDGVSSKILDVSEEGVRLELNGASTSVLPPYFTLRVPGFGVNAKVKRVWVATPSHGLMWCGGIIEKRASTAVAWSNFLRNAPAGGQRFTEISVV
;
A
#
# COMPACT_ATOMS: atom_id res chain seq x y z
N MET A 1 22.93 -20.14 3.78
CA MET A 1 22.74 -18.94 4.62
C MET A 1 21.66 -18.11 3.92
N VAL A 2 20.39 -18.27 4.33
CA VAL A 2 19.25 -17.58 3.72
C VAL A 2 19.31 -16.15 4.25
N MET A 3 19.59 -15.18 3.36
CA MET A 3 19.49 -13.76 3.72
C MET A 3 18.04 -13.49 4.13
N SER A 4 17.84 -13.19 5.41
CA SER A 4 16.56 -12.77 5.96
C SER A 4 16.11 -11.54 5.16
N ALA A 5 15.10 -11.71 4.32
CA ALA A 5 14.46 -10.58 3.65
C ALA A 5 14.03 -9.60 4.74
N ASN A 6 14.43 -8.34 4.62
CA ASN A 6 14.06 -7.29 5.56
C ASN A 6 12.54 -7.10 5.46
N ARG A 7 11.79 -7.75 6.39
CA ARG A 7 10.33 -7.67 6.42
C ARG A 7 9.92 -6.25 6.79
N VAL A 8 8.84 -5.76 6.18
CA VAL A 8 8.22 -4.48 6.53
C VAL A 8 7.68 -4.57 7.96
N ARG A 9 8.15 -3.70 8.84
CA ARG A 9 7.77 -3.70 10.25
C ARG A 9 6.56 -2.80 10.47
N ILE A 10 5.53 -3.36 11.11
CA ILE A 10 4.28 -2.66 11.39
C ILE A 10 4.05 -2.61 12.89
N GLY A 11 4.09 -1.40 13.45
CA GLY A 11 3.76 -1.16 14.85
C GLY A 11 2.26 -1.27 15.09
N VAL A 12 1.85 -1.98 16.14
CA VAL A 12 0.44 -2.16 16.53
C VAL A 12 0.26 -1.71 17.97
N ALA A 13 -0.32 -0.54 18.17
CA ALA A 13 -0.68 0.04 19.45
C ALA A 13 -2.21 -0.02 19.63
N CYS A 14 -2.68 -1.04 20.36
CA CYS A 14 -4.10 -1.22 20.67
C CYS A 14 -4.26 -1.65 22.13
N PRO A 15 -5.06 -0.92 22.95
CA PRO A 15 -5.23 -1.23 24.35
C PRO A 15 -6.13 -2.46 24.58
N LYS A 16 -7.01 -2.80 23.61
CA LYS A 16 -7.92 -3.95 23.69
C LYS A 16 -7.14 -5.24 23.38
N PRO A 17 -6.90 -6.15 24.37
CA PRO A 17 -6.01 -7.30 24.14
C PRO A 17 -6.46 -8.24 23.03
N GLY A 18 -7.77 -8.52 22.94
CA GLY A 18 -8.33 -9.42 21.92
C GLY A 18 -8.19 -8.83 20.50
N GLU A 19 -8.47 -7.54 20.32
CA GLU A 19 -8.34 -6.85 19.04
C GLU A 19 -6.88 -6.74 18.63
N ARG A 20 -5.99 -6.41 19.59
CA ARG A 20 -4.54 -6.40 19.34
C ARG A 20 -4.02 -7.77 18.90
N ALA A 21 -4.46 -8.85 19.56
CA ALA A 21 -4.08 -10.21 19.18
C ALA A 21 -4.54 -10.54 17.75
N ALA A 22 -5.77 -10.16 17.37
CA ALA A 22 -6.29 -10.36 16.03
C ALA A 22 -5.46 -9.58 14.98
N PHE A 23 -5.14 -8.31 15.23
CA PHE A 23 -4.33 -7.51 14.32
C PHE A 23 -2.93 -8.10 14.10
N LEU A 24 -2.29 -8.53 15.19
CA LEU A 24 -0.97 -9.17 15.12
C LEU A 24 -1.04 -10.48 14.32
N GLU A 25 -2.09 -11.27 14.51
CA GLU A 25 -2.27 -12.53 13.78
C GLU A 25 -2.52 -12.29 12.29
N TRP A 26 -3.39 -11.34 11.94
CA TRP A 26 -3.65 -11.00 10.54
C TRP A 26 -2.41 -10.51 9.81
N LEU A 27 -1.50 -9.83 10.50
CA LEU A 27 -0.23 -9.39 9.92
C LEU A 27 0.78 -10.52 9.77
N LYS A 28 0.79 -11.52 10.68
CA LYS A 28 1.68 -12.69 10.59
C LYS A 28 1.41 -13.55 9.36
N ASP A 29 0.14 -13.61 8.92
CA ASP A 29 -0.26 -14.34 7.71
C ASP A 29 0.20 -13.64 6.41
N THR A 30 0.91 -12.52 6.53
CA THR A 30 1.44 -11.73 5.43
C THR A 30 2.97 -11.74 5.44
N GLU A 31 3.59 -10.96 4.54
CA GLU A 31 5.04 -10.75 4.52
C GLU A 31 5.53 -9.71 5.57
N TYR A 32 4.63 -9.21 6.44
CA TYR A 32 4.95 -8.18 7.42
C TYR A 32 5.50 -8.77 8.72
N GLU A 33 6.29 -7.95 9.44
CA GLU A 33 6.74 -8.22 10.81
C GLU A 33 5.91 -7.37 11.78
N PRO A 34 4.90 -7.93 12.45
CA PRO A 34 4.11 -7.18 13.41
C PRO A 34 4.91 -6.91 14.69
N VAL A 35 4.87 -5.66 15.16
CA VAL A 35 5.56 -5.22 16.37
C VAL A 35 4.50 -4.73 17.38
N PRO A 36 4.22 -5.47 18.46
CA PRO A 36 3.30 -5.01 19.48
C PRO A 36 3.87 -3.81 20.23
N MET A 37 3.05 -2.77 20.39
CA MET A 37 3.38 -1.57 21.15
C MET A 37 2.39 -1.40 22.30
N LEU A 38 2.90 -1.13 23.48
CA LEU A 38 2.05 -0.99 24.67
C LEU A 38 1.61 0.46 24.88
N ASP A 39 2.44 1.39 24.44
CA ASP A 39 2.21 2.83 24.58
C ASP A 39 2.84 3.61 23.41
N ILE A 40 2.49 4.86 23.29
CA ILE A 40 3.00 5.75 22.25
C ILE A 40 4.47 6.12 22.50
N ASP A 41 4.93 6.15 23.72
CA ASP A 41 6.32 6.48 24.05
C ASP A 41 7.27 5.35 23.64
N ALA A 42 6.77 4.11 23.53
CA ALA A 42 7.49 2.99 22.95
C ALA A 42 7.84 3.24 21.46
N ILE A 43 7.02 4.01 20.74
CA ILE A 43 7.27 4.38 19.34
C ILE A 43 8.62 5.07 19.20
N GLY A 44 8.89 6.07 20.01
CA GLY A 44 10.15 6.83 19.96
C GLY A 44 11.37 5.98 20.28
N ARG A 45 11.25 5.01 21.17
CA ARG A 45 12.35 4.09 21.54
C ARG A 45 12.63 3.09 20.44
N ASP A 46 11.60 2.46 19.88
CA ASP A 46 11.74 1.44 18.83
C ASP A 46 12.20 2.02 17.51
N LEU A 47 11.79 3.25 17.17
CA LEU A 47 12.24 3.93 15.96
C LEU A 47 13.75 4.17 15.92
N ASN A 48 14.39 4.33 17.08
CA ASN A 48 15.85 4.54 17.17
C ASN A 48 16.65 3.24 16.98
N THR A 49 16.07 2.10 17.27
CA THR A 49 16.74 0.80 17.17
C THR A 49 16.48 0.12 15.84
N ARG A 50 15.23 0.10 15.42
CA ARG A 50 14.79 -0.56 14.20
C ARG A 50 13.51 0.11 13.68
N PRO A 51 13.52 0.83 12.56
CA PRO A 51 12.40 1.65 12.13
C PRO A 51 11.13 0.83 11.88
N ILE A 52 10.00 1.40 12.27
CA ILE A 52 8.65 0.95 11.92
C ILE A 52 8.27 1.68 10.64
N GLU A 53 7.68 1.00 9.67
CA GLU A 53 7.29 1.58 8.39
C GLU A 53 5.84 2.04 8.36
N VAL A 54 4.97 1.45 9.20
CA VAL A 54 3.59 1.87 9.44
C VAL A 54 3.30 1.76 10.93
N LEU A 55 2.59 2.72 11.49
CA LEU A 55 2.00 2.61 12.82
C LEU A 55 0.49 2.44 12.70
N ILE A 56 -0.03 1.41 13.33
CA ILE A 56 -1.46 1.22 13.57
C ILE A 56 -1.71 1.58 15.03
N ALA A 57 -2.57 2.56 15.30
CA ALA A 57 -2.85 3.01 16.65
C ALA A 57 -4.35 3.15 16.90
N ASP A 58 -4.79 2.68 18.05
CA ASP A 58 -6.11 2.98 18.57
C ASP A 58 -6.19 4.45 18.97
N VAL A 59 -7.25 5.13 18.60
CA VAL A 59 -7.44 6.57 18.89
C VAL A 59 -7.48 6.89 20.38
N SER A 60 -7.86 5.91 21.22
CA SER A 60 -7.82 6.09 22.67
C SER A 60 -6.40 6.22 23.23
N LEU A 61 -5.41 5.72 22.51
CA LEU A 61 -3.98 5.88 22.85
C LEU A 61 -3.36 7.14 22.23
N VAL A 62 -4.01 7.73 21.23
CA VAL A 62 -3.53 8.92 20.50
C VAL A 62 -4.60 9.99 20.55
N PRO A 63 -4.75 10.71 21.67
CA PRO A 63 -5.66 11.85 21.74
C PRO A 63 -5.39 12.84 20.60
N ALA A 64 -6.42 13.53 20.13
CA ALA A 64 -6.30 14.49 19.02
C ALA A 64 -5.17 15.52 19.23
N ALA A 65 -4.99 15.97 20.49
CA ALA A 65 -3.92 16.90 20.86
C ALA A 65 -2.50 16.33 20.66
N ASP A 66 -2.33 15.02 20.76
CA ASP A 66 -1.02 14.35 20.61
C ASP A 66 -0.74 13.87 19.17
N LEU A 67 -1.73 13.88 18.29
CA LEU A 67 -1.57 13.46 16.90
C LEU A 67 -0.41 14.15 16.18
N PRO A 68 -0.23 15.50 16.26
CA PRO A 68 0.89 16.18 15.61
C PRO A 68 2.25 15.70 16.14
N ARG A 69 2.33 15.41 17.45
CA ARG A 69 3.56 14.88 18.09
C ARG A 69 3.86 13.48 17.58
N VAL A 70 2.85 12.60 17.48
CA VAL A 70 3.01 11.23 16.98
C VAL A 70 3.47 11.24 15.53
N VAL A 71 2.82 12.01 14.66
CA VAL A 71 3.21 12.15 13.24
C VAL A 71 4.63 12.69 13.11
N LYS A 72 5.00 13.69 13.90
CA LYS A 72 6.37 14.22 13.93
C LYS A 72 7.39 13.18 14.38
N THR A 73 7.05 12.35 15.37
CA THR A 73 7.93 11.28 15.88
C THR A 73 8.09 10.16 14.88
N LEU A 74 7.02 9.79 14.17
CA LEU A 74 7.11 8.82 13.07
C LEU A 74 8.02 9.32 11.95
N GLY A 75 8.05 10.63 11.74
CA GLY A 75 8.82 11.25 10.68
C GLY A 75 8.14 11.15 9.30
N PRO A 76 8.73 11.78 8.28
CA PRO A 76 8.18 11.80 6.94
C PRO A 76 8.12 10.39 6.36
N ASN A 77 7.07 10.14 5.58
CA ASN A 77 6.86 8.90 4.83
C ASN A 77 6.55 7.64 5.66
N ARG A 78 6.17 7.80 6.92
CA ARG A 78 5.68 6.70 7.75
C ARG A 78 4.22 6.95 8.07
N PRO A 79 3.30 6.25 7.37
CA PRO A 79 1.88 6.48 7.54
C PRO A 79 1.39 6.03 8.90
N LEU A 80 0.36 6.71 9.36
CA LEU A 80 -0.40 6.40 10.55
C LEU A 80 -1.76 5.82 10.14
N VAL A 81 -2.11 4.66 10.69
CA VAL A 81 -3.44 4.07 10.56
C VAL A 81 -4.12 4.17 11.91
N LEU A 82 -5.19 4.93 12.00
CA LEU A 82 -5.99 5.11 13.20
C LEU A 82 -7.17 4.16 13.20
N VAL A 83 -7.40 3.51 14.33
CA VAL A 83 -8.54 2.62 14.56
C VAL A 83 -9.40 3.21 15.67
N GLY A 84 -10.71 3.34 15.43
CA GLY A 84 -11.62 3.90 16.43
C GLY A 84 -13.08 3.64 16.10
N ASP A 85 -13.95 3.96 17.06
CA ASP A 85 -15.39 3.91 16.83
C ASP A 85 -15.81 5.10 15.94
N PRO A 86 -16.86 4.97 15.10
CA PRO A 86 -17.23 6.01 14.13
C PRO A 86 -17.41 7.40 14.76
N GLU A 87 -17.93 7.45 16.00
CA GLU A 87 -18.18 8.68 16.75
C GLU A 87 -16.88 9.34 17.26
N GLN A 88 -15.78 8.59 17.31
CA GLN A 88 -14.46 9.07 17.75
C GLN A 88 -13.64 9.64 16.59
N ARG A 89 -14.23 9.74 15.41
CA ARG A 89 -13.52 10.24 14.24
C ARG A 89 -13.05 11.68 14.50
N VAL A 90 -11.73 11.85 14.51
CA VAL A 90 -11.09 13.14 14.68
C VAL A 90 -11.29 13.95 13.40
N GLU A 91 -11.86 15.15 13.49
CA GLU A 91 -12.11 16.02 12.33
C GLU A 91 -10.81 16.47 11.65
N ASP A 92 -9.76 16.68 12.44
CA ASP A 92 -8.43 17.11 11.97
C ASP A 92 -7.43 15.95 11.84
N VAL A 93 -7.88 14.81 11.29
CA VAL A 93 -6.95 13.71 10.98
C VAL A 93 -5.92 14.22 9.97
N PRO A 94 -4.62 14.05 10.23
CA PRO A 94 -3.58 14.41 9.26
C PRO A 94 -3.87 13.78 7.90
N ARG A 95 -3.64 14.51 6.81
CA ARG A 95 -3.92 14.04 5.44
C ARG A 95 -3.24 12.71 5.09
N ASP A 96 -2.18 12.38 5.82
CA ASP A 96 -1.39 11.17 5.63
C ASP A 96 -1.82 10.03 6.58
N ALA A 97 -2.88 10.20 7.36
CA ALA A 97 -3.41 9.17 8.23
C ALA A 97 -4.64 8.50 7.60
N THR A 98 -4.68 7.17 7.71
CA THR A 98 -5.82 6.35 7.25
C THR A 98 -6.71 6.04 8.45
N TRP A 99 -8.03 6.11 8.28
CA TRP A 99 -8.99 5.78 9.32
C TRP A 99 -9.65 4.43 9.07
N ILE A 100 -9.71 3.59 10.11
CA ILE A 100 -10.48 2.33 10.13
C ILE A 100 -11.55 2.44 11.20
N ALA A 101 -12.81 2.42 10.78
CA ALA A 101 -13.94 2.39 11.71
C ALA A 101 -14.17 0.97 12.24
N ARG A 102 -14.55 0.86 13.53
CA ARG A 102 -15.05 -0.40 14.10
C ARG A 102 -16.48 -0.69 13.64
N PRO A 103 -16.87 -1.98 13.49
CA PRO A 103 -16.08 -3.18 13.76
C PRO A 103 -15.01 -3.41 12.67
N VAL A 104 -13.79 -3.74 13.12
CA VAL A 104 -12.67 -4.00 12.21
C VAL A 104 -12.73 -5.43 11.70
N THR A 105 -12.80 -5.59 10.39
CA THR A 105 -12.67 -6.91 9.73
C THR A 105 -11.26 -7.12 9.22
N ARG A 106 -10.87 -8.39 9.01
CA ARG A 106 -9.56 -8.73 8.46
C ARG A 106 -9.31 -8.03 7.12
N ASP A 107 -10.32 -8.02 6.24
CA ASP A 107 -10.19 -7.47 4.90
C ASP A 107 -10.01 -5.95 4.91
N ASN A 108 -10.82 -5.21 5.67
CA ASN A 108 -10.66 -3.76 5.74
C ASN A 108 -9.35 -3.36 6.44
N PHE A 109 -8.90 -4.14 7.42
CA PHE A 109 -7.63 -3.93 8.11
C PHE A 109 -6.43 -4.12 7.16
N THR A 110 -6.33 -5.29 6.51
CA THR A 110 -5.22 -5.58 5.60
C THR A 110 -5.20 -4.65 4.39
N MET A 111 -6.37 -4.28 3.88
CA MET A 111 -6.52 -3.28 2.82
C MET A 111 -5.97 -1.91 3.24
N SER A 112 -6.37 -1.44 4.43
CA SER A 112 -5.93 -0.13 4.94
C SER A 112 -4.43 -0.08 5.19
N VAL A 113 -3.85 -1.16 5.73
CA VAL A 113 -2.39 -1.29 5.90
C VAL A 113 -1.68 -1.26 4.55
N ALA A 114 -2.18 -1.98 3.56
CA ALA A 114 -1.61 -2.00 2.22
C ALA A 114 -1.67 -0.61 1.54
N LEU A 115 -2.79 0.09 1.70
CA LEU A 115 -2.95 1.47 1.21
C LEU A 115 -1.99 2.42 1.91
N ALA A 116 -1.92 2.39 3.23
CA ALA A 116 -1.02 3.21 4.02
C ALA A 116 0.44 3.00 3.58
N LEU A 117 0.89 1.76 3.42
CA LEU A 117 2.21 1.43 2.90
C LEU A 117 2.44 1.97 1.48
N ALA A 118 1.41 1.97 0.65
CA ALA A 118 1.52 2.52 -0.70
C ALA A 118 1.64 4.05 -0.70
N GLU A 119 0.97 4.73 0.22
CA GLU A 119 0.93 6.19 0.35
C GLU A 119 2.11 6.76 1.14
N GLY A 120 2.53 6.08 2.20
CA GLY A 120 3.61 6.50 3.10
C GLY A 120 5.02 6.40 2.55
N ARG A 121 5.19 6.07 1.28
CA ARG A 121 6.52 6.01 0.66
C ARG A 121 7.04 7.41 0.32
N PRO A 122 8.37 7.61 0.28
CA PRO A 122 8.98 8.92 0.11
C PRO A 122 8.31 9.72 -0.99
N ALA A 123 8.14 11.02 -0.73
CA ALA A 123 7.45 11.96 -1.60
C ALA A 123 7.75 11.63 -3.07
N ARG A 124 6.74 11.18 -3.77
CA ARG A 124 6.86 10.76 -5.16
C ARG A 124 7.33 11.94 -5.98
N ARG A 125 8.37 11.73 -6.75
CA ARG A 125 8.89 12.77 -7.64
C ARG A 125 7.89 13.17 -8.72
N SER A 126 6.91 12.28 -9.00
CA SER A 126 5.87 12.52 -9.99
C SER A 126 4.47 12.14 -9.48
N PRO A 127 3.42 12.93 -9.81
CA PRO A 127 2.06 12.63 -9.43
C PRO A 127 1.61 11.30 -10.04
N ARG A 128 0.67 10.62 -9.37
CA ARG A 128 0.03 9.43 -9.90
C ARG A 128 -1.28 9.76 -10.59
N GLN A 129 -1.48 9.08 -11.69
CA GLN A 129 -2.74 9.08 -12.43
C GLN A 129 -3.44 7.74 -12.15
N LEU A 130 -4.66 7.82 -11.61
CA LEU A 130 -5.53 6.65 -11.52
C LEU A 130 -5.95 6.26 -12.94
N VAL A 131 -5.87 4.97 -13.24
CA VAL A 131 -6.37 4.43 -14.49
C VAL A 131 -7.46 3.40 -14.20
N PRO A 132 -8.55 3.34 -14.97
CA PRO A 132 -9.67 2.45 -14.70
C PRO A 132 -9.26 1.01 -15.02
N ARG A 133 -8.68 0.30 -14.03
CA ARG A 133 -8.34 -1.13 -14.08
C ARG A 133 -7.91 -1.65 -15.46
N LEU A 134 -6.98 -0.91 -16.07
CA LEU A 134 -6.52 -1.21 -17.43
C LEU A 134 -5.86 -2.60 -17.48
N LEU A 135 -6.27 -3.41 -18.44
CA LEU A 135 -5.72 -4.75 -18.62
C LEU A 135 -4.25 -4.70 -19.00
N SER A 136 -3.47 -5.54 -18.35
CA SER A 136 -2.04 -5.70 -18.54
C SER A 136 -1.63 -7.16 -18.26
N SER A 137 -0.38 -7.47 -18.45
CA SER A 137 0.19 -8.75 -17.99
C SER A 137 1.54 -8.55 -17.33
N VAL A 138 1.82 -9.39 -16.35
CA VAL A 138 3.08 -9.47 -15.60
C VAL A 138 3.68 -10.85 -15.88
N ASP A 139 4.79 -10.91 -16.60
CA ASP A 139 5.43 -12.16 -17.06
C ASP A 139 4.43 -13.15 -17.70
N GLY A 140 3.45 -12.63 -18.45
CA GLY A 140 2.40 -13.41 -19.11
C GLY A 140 1.16 -13.67 -18.23
N VAL A 141 1.19 -13.40 -16.94
CA VAL A 141 0.03 -13.52 -16.05
C VAL A 141 -0.85 -12.27 -16.17
N SER A 142 -2.16 -12.48 -16.32
CA SER A 142 -3.12 -11.37 -16.40
C SER A 142 -3.09 -10.50 -15.15
N SER A 143 -3.06 -9.21 -15.37
CA SER A 143 -3.05 -8.19 -14.32
C SER A 143 -3.85 -6.97 -14.73
N LYS A 144 -4.12 -6.08 -13.76
CA LYS A 144 -4.75 -4.78 -14.00
C LYS A 144 -3.88 -3.67 -13.43
N ILE A 145 -3.75 -2.59 -14.18
CA ILE A 145 -3.11 -1.38 -13.69
C ILE A 145 -4.14 -0.60 -12.87
N LEU A 146 -3.77 -0.20 -11.66
CA LEU A 146 -4.60 0.61 -10.77
C LEU A 146 -4.23 2.09 -10.85
N ASP A 147 -2.93 2.38 -10.84
CA ASP A 147 -2.41 3.72 -11.06
C ASP A 147 -1.00 3.69 -11.66
N VAL A 148 -0.61 4.80 -12.27
CA VAL A 148 0.67 4.98 -12.92
C VAL A 148 1.27 6.34 -12.57
N SER A 149 2.58 6.44 -12.64
CA SER A 149 3.32 7.69 -12.57
C SER A 149 4.50 7.64 -13.53
N GLU A 150 5.21 8.74 -13.69
CA GLU A 150 6.39 8.78 -14.55
C GLU A 150 7.43 7.70 -14.22
N GLU A 151 7.54 7.33 -12.94
CA GLU A 151 8.55 6.41 -12.44
C GLU A 151 8.00 5.04 -12.06
N GLY A 152 6.69 4.87 -11.95
CA GLY A 152 6.17 3.64 -11.39
C GLY A 152 4.73 3.28 -11.73
N VAL A 153 4.36 2.08 -11.30
CA VAL A 153 3.06 1.47 -11.55
C VAL A 153 2.56 0.77 -10.30
N ARG A 154 1.23 0.77 -10.10
CA ARG A 154 0.55 -0.11 -9.16
C ARG A 154 -0.33 -1.07 -9.92
N LEU A 155 -0.22 -2.35 -9.59
CA LEU A 155 -0.86 -3.46 -10.26
C LEU A 155 -1.74 -4.25 -9.31
N GLU A 156 -2.81 -4.80 -9.85
CA GLU A 156 -3.65 -5.82 -9.24
C GLU A 156 -3.46 -7.13 -10.02
N LEU A 157 -3.12 -8.20 -9.31
CA LEU A 157 -2.98 -9.54 -9.87
C LEU A 157 -3.99 -10.46 -9.20
N ASN A 158 -4.70 -11.27 -10.01
CA ASN A 158 -5.65 -12.26 -9.54
C ASN A 158 -5.05 -13.66 -9.67
N GLY A 159 -5.32 -14.53 -8.70
CA GLY A 159 -5.07 -15.96 -8.82
C GLY A 159 -4.05 -16.55 -7.86
N ALA A 160 -4.10 -17.86 -7.74
CA ALA A 160 -3.28 -18.67 -6.85
C ALA A 160 -1.78 -18.71 -7.22
N SER A 161 -1.39 -18.21 -8.38
CA SER A 161 0.01 -18.14 -8.84
C SER A 161 0.81 -17.00 -8.22
N THR A 162 0.27 -16.33 -7.23
CA THR A 162 0.92 -15.21 -6.56
C THR A 162 2.02 -15.62 -5.60
N SER A 163 2.35 -16.90 -5.54
CA SER A 163 3.28 -17.43 -4.55
C SER A 163 4.66 -16.77 -4.56
N VAL A 164 5.13 -16.27 -5.70
CA VAL A 164 6.38 -15.49 -5.72
C VAL A 164 6.41 -14.56 -6.94
N LEU A 165 5.90 -13.34 -6.82
CA LEU A 165 6.23 -12.32 -7.82
C LEU A 165 7.74 -12.01 -7.72
N PRO A 166 8.54 -12.21 -8.79
CA PRO A 166 9.98 -12.00 -8.72
C PRO A 166 10.34 -10.54 -8.43
N PRO A 167 11.55 -10.24 -7.92
CA PRO A 167 11.99 -8.88 -7.65
C PRO A 167 12.05 -8.00 -8.91
N TYR A 168 12.15 -8.62 -10.09
CA TYR A 168 12.05 -7.99 -11.39
C TYR A 168 11.10 -8.79 -12.27
N PHE A 169 10.20 -8.10 -12.95
CA PHE A 169 9.25 -8.70 -13.86
C PHE A 169 9.03 -7.82 -15.11
N THR A 170 8.42 -8.37 -16.12
CA THR A 170 8.06 -7.67 -17.35
C THR A 170 6.58 -7.31 -17.34
N LEU A 171 6.29 -6.00 -17.37
CA LEU A 171 4.95 -5.47 -17.56
C LEU A 171 4.67 -5.26 -19.03
N ARG A 172 3.56 -5.82 -19.54
CA ARG A 172 3.05 -5.54 -20.87
C ARG A 172 1.68 -4.90 -20.82
N VAL A 173 1.51 -3.82 -21.61
CA VAL A 173 0.22 -3.16 -21.79
C VAL A 173 -0.08 -3.16 -23.30
N PRO A 174 -0.75 -4.22 -23.80
CA PRO A 174 -0.86 -4.46 -25.24
C PRO A 174 -1.47 -3.30 -26.02
N GLY A 175 -2.54 -2.68 -25.49
CA GLY A 175 -3.22 -1.55 -26.13
C GLY A 175 -2.37 -0.29 -26.31
N PHE A 176 -1.19 -0.23 -25.66
CA PHE A 176 -0.29 0.94 -25.70
C PHE A 176 1.13 0.58 -26.15
N GLY A 177 1.38 -0.66 -26.56
CA GLY A 177 2.70 -1.10 -26.99
C GLY A 177 3.77 -1.07 -25.89
N VAL A 178 3.37 -1.01 -24.62
CA VAL A 178 4.32 -0.99 -23.49
C VAL A 178 4.84 -2.39 -23.24
N ASN A 179 6.16 -2.49 -23.19
CA ASN A 179 6.90 -3.67 -22.73
C ASN A 179 8.03 -3.17 -21.84
N ALA A 180 7.79 -3.15 -20.54
CA ALA A 180 8.66 -2.51 -19.57
C ALA A 180 9.16 -3.49 -18.53
N LYS A 181 10.45 -3.44 -18.22
CA LYS A 181 11.00 -4.12 -17.05
C LYS A 181 10.70 -3.30 -15.80
N VAL A 182 10.14 -3.96 -14.81
CA VAL A 182 9.72 -3.34 -13.55
C VAL A 182 10.49 -3.95 -12.40
N LYS A 183 11.10 -3.10 -11.58
CA LYS A 183 11.65 -3.50 -10.28
C LYS A 183 10.53 -3.47 -9.25
N ARG A 184 10.21 -4.62 -8.67
CA ARG A 184 9.26 -4.72 -7.58
C ARG A 184 9.75 -3.92 -6.38
N VAL A 185 8.88 -3.10 -5.81
CA VAL A 185 9.16 -2.30 -4.62
C VAL A 185 8.42 -2.84 -3.40
N TRP A 186 7.17 -3.26 -3.60
CA TRP A 186 6.34 -3.84 -2.55
C TRP A 186 5.29 -4.79 -3.13
N VAL A 187 4.79 -5.67 -2.29
CA VAL A 187 3.64 -6.54 -2.54
C VAL A 187 2.72 -6.46 -1.31
N ALA A 188 1.42 -6.55 -1.53
CA ALA A 188 0.42 -6.66 -0.47
C ALA A 188 -0.70 -7.60 -0.94
N THR A 189 -1.27 -8.36 -0.02
CA THR A 189 -2.40 -9.25 -0.24
C THR A 189 -3.63 -8.72 0.51
N PRO A 190 -4.39 -7.79 -0.11
CA PRO A 190 -5.52 -7.15 0.55
C PRO A 190 -6.65 -8.13 0.86
N SER A 191 -6.80 -9.20 0.07
CA SER A 191 -7.76 -10.28 0.29
C SER A 191 -7.28 -11.59 -0.31
N HIS A 192 -7.92 -12.70 0.07
CA HIS A 192 -7.57 -14.01 -0.46
C HIS A 192 -7.71 -14.05 -1.99
N GLY A 193 -6.67 -14.52 -2.67
CA GLY A 193 -6.62 -14.59 -4.13
C GLY A 193 -6.39 -13.26 -4.85
N LEU A 194 -6.20 -12.15 -4.13
CA LEU A 194 -5.91 -10.84 -4.70
C LEU A 194 -4.54 -10.35 -4.21
N MET A 195 -3.68 -9.96 -5.13
CA MET A 195 -2.38 -9.36 -4.82
C MET A 195 -2.26 -7.98 -5.45
N TRP A 196 -1.80 -7.03 -4.66
CA TRP A 196 -1.34 -5.75 -5.18
C TRP A 196 0.18 -5.68 -5.19
N CYS A 197 0.72 -5.05 -6.22
CA CYS A 197 2.15 -4.85 -6.38
C CYS A 197 2.44 -3.42 -6.79
N GLY A 198 3.44 -2.80 -6.18
CA GLY A 198 4.02 -1.56 -6.65
C GLY A 198 5.41 -1.77 -7.19
N GLY A 199 5.71 -1.14 -8.32
CA GLY A 199 7.02 -1.25 -8.96
C GLY A 199 7.51 0.03 -9.59
N ILE A 200 8.83 0.09 -9.79
CA ILE A 200 9.53 1.17 -10.49
C ILE A 200 9.83 0.69 -11.91
N ILE A 201 9.51 1.51 -12.89
CA ILE A 201 9.81 1.26 -14.30
C ILE A 201 11.32 1.48 -14.55
N GLU A 202 12.00 0.46 -15.06
CA GLU A 202 13.37 0.64 -15.54
C GLU A 202 13.38 1.45 -16.85
N LYS A 203 13.91 2.68 -16.77
CA LYS A 203 13.97 3.62 -17.91
C LYS A 203 15.10 3.26 -18.86
N ARG A 204 14.86 2.30 -19.76
CA ARG A 204 15.70 2.15 -20.96
C ARG A 204 15.14 3.06 -22.06
N ALA A 205 15.98 3.51 -22.98
CA ALA A 205 15.57 4.49 -24.01
C ALA A 205 14.26 4.10 -24.73
N SER A 206 14.15 2.85 -25.19
CA SER A 206 12.93 2.35 -25.85
C SER A 206 11.71 2.28 -24.92
N THR A 207 11.91 1.85 -23.69
CA THR A 207 10.86 1.78 -22.67
C THR A 207 10.40 3.17 -22.26
N ALA A 208 11.31 4.13 -22.14
CA ALA A 208 10.98 5.49 -21.71
C ALA A 208 10.00 6.18 -22.66
N VAL A 209 10.19 6.04 -23.96
CA VAL A 209 9.29 6.62 -24.98
C VAL A 209 7.91 5.97 -24.92
N ALA A 210 7.85 4.64 -24.92
CA ALA A 210 6.59 3.91 -24.84
C ALA A 210 5.82 4.21 -23.55
N TRP A 211 6.53 4.30 -22.42
CA TRP A 211 5.95 4.62 -21.12
C TRP A 211 5.41 6.06 -21.07
N SER A 212 6.18 7.05 -21.58
CA SER A 212 5.73 8.44 -21.65
C SER A 212 4.51 8.60 -22.57
N ASN A 213 4.47 7.89 -23.68
CA ASN A 213 3.31 7.88 -24.57
C ASN A 213 2.09 7.25 -23.88
N PHE A 214 2.29 6.16 -23.15
CA PHE A 214 1.24 5.54 -22.36
C PHE A 214 0.69 6.52 -21.32
N LEU A 215 1.51 7.18 -20.53
CA LEU A 215 1.08 8.14 -19.50
C LEU A 215 0.23 9.27 -20.09
N ARG A 216 0.57 9.77 -21.26
CA ARG A 216 -0.19 10.85 -21.94
C ARG A 216 -1.54 10.40 -22.46
N ASN A 217 -1.65 9.13 -22.88
CA ASN A 217 -2.84 8.60 -23.55
C ASN A 217 -3.63 7.62 -22.67
N ALA A 218 -3.15 7.30 -21.46
CA ALA A 218 -3.87 6.44 -20.55
C ALA A 218 -5.20 7.10 -20.12
N PRO A 219 -6.31 6.36 -20.14
CA PRO A 219 -7.60 6.91 -19.74
C PRO A 219 -7.51 7.36 -18.26
N ALA A 220 -7.82 8.63 -18.01
CA ALA A 220 -7.86 9.14 -16.65
C ALA A 220 -9.06 8.54 -15.90
N GLY A 221 -8.81 8.02 -14.71
CA GLY A 221 -9.84 7.49 -13.81
C GLY A 221 -10.75 8.62 -13.31
N GLY A 222 -11.81 8.85 -14.02
CA GLY A 222 -12.82 9.88 -13.72
C GLY A 222 -14.01 9.81 -14.68
N GLN A 223 -13.83 9.19 -15.82
CA GLN A 223 -14.96 8.92 -16.73
C GLN A 223 -15.61 7.58 -16.31
N ARG A 224 -16.85 7.68 -15.79
CA ARG A 224 -17.73 6.51 -15.67
C ARG A 224 -17.90 5.96 -17.09
N PHE A 225 -17.47 4.73 -17.30
CA PHE A 225 -17.87 3.99 -18.49
C PHE A 225 -19.40 3.85 -18.42
N THR A 226 -20.10 4.55 -19.29
CA THR A 226 -21.47 4.19 -19.64
C THR A 226 -21.40 2.78 -20.22
N GLU A 227 -22.10 1.84 -19.59
CA GLU A 227 -22.26 0.49 -20.12
C GLU A 227 -22.68 0.58 -21.58
N ILE A 228 -21.85 0.07 -22.46
CA ILE A 228 -22.27 -0.19 -23.85
C ILE A 228 -23.18 -1.39 -23.74
N SER A 229 -24.50 -1.13 -23.75
CA SER A 229 -25.49 -2.18 -23.95
C SER A 229 -25.23 -2.80 -25.31
N VAL A 230 -24.77 -4.03 -25.31
CA VAL A 230 -24.75 -4.85 -26.51
C VAL A 230 -26.20 -5.31 -26.74
N VAL A 231 -26.79 -4.80 -27.81
CA VAL A 231 -28.06 -5.26 -28.39
C VAL A 231 -27.81 -6.53 -29.18
#